data_ad402dc90bdf4f80b164e1775273b8c4
#
_entry.id   ad402dc90bdf4f80b164e1775273b8c4
#
_cell.length_a   1.000
_cell.length_b   1.000
_cell.length_c   1.000
_cell.angle_alpha   90.00
_cell.angle_beta   90.00
_cell.angle_gamma   90.00
#
_symmetry.space_group_name_H-M   'P 1'
#
loop_
_entity.id
_entity.type
_entity.pdbx_description
1 polymer ?
#
loop_
_entity_poly.entity_id
_entity_poly.type
_entity_poly.pdbx_seq_one_letter_code
_entity_poly.pdbx_strand_id
1 'polypeptide(L)'
;MTIPKFKKYQLEAYRPGKSSIKKMRNIIKLSANESALGVSPKVKKILSNNKLDLSRYPDNKSKRLRLEISKKFNCNFNRIICGSGSDEIIQMVCQLFLKYGDEVIVPEYSFLMYRIYSKIAGAKVIFSKEKKFKISVSEIIKKVSKKTKIV
;
A
#
# COMPACT_ATOMS: atom_id res chain seq x y z
N MET A 1 -16.17 -6.33 -34.98
CA MET A 1 -15.51 -6.46 -33.64
C MET A 1 -16.08 -5.38 -32.75
N THR A 2 -16.67 -5.76 -31.62
CA THR A 2 -17.14 -4.79 -30.61
C THR A 2 -15.99 -4.43 -29.70
N ILE A 3 -15.69 -3.15 -29.55
CA ILE A 3 -14.66 -2.64 -28.62
C ILE A 3 -15.13 -2.95 -27.20
N PRO A 4 -14.28 -3.56 -26.35
CA PRO A 4 -14.63 -3.82 -24.95
C PRO A 4 -14.99 -2.53 -24.22
N LYS A 5 -16.09 -2.54 -23.47
CA LYS A 5 -16.47 -1.38 -22.64
C LYS A 5 -15.64 -1.36 -21.37
N PHE A 6 -15.05 -0.21 -21.06
CA PHE A 6 -14.36 0.01 -19.79
C PHE A 6 -15.35 -0.04 -18.62
N LYS A 7 -14.93 -0.68 -17.52
CA LYS A 7 -15.66 -0.55 -16.26
C LYS A 7 -15.47 0.87 -15.73
N LYS A 8 -16.58 1.58 -15.49
CA LYS A 8 -16.55 2.90 -14.87
C LYS A 8 -16.61 2.73 -13.36
N TYR A 9 -15.59 3.21 -12.66
CA TYR A 9 -15.55 3.24 -11.20
C TYR A 9 -15.68 4.68 -10.70
N GLN A 10 -16.50 4.89 -9.69
CA GLN A 10 -16.50 6.15 -8.92
C GLN A 10 -15.41 6.06 -7.86
N LEU A 11 -14.20 6.44 -8.23
CA LEU A 11 -13.02 6.44 -7.38
C LEU A 11 -12.62 7.86 -7.01
N GLU A 12 -12.20 8.04 -5.76
CA GLU A 12 -11.54 9.27 -5.35
C GLU A 12 -10.12 9.28 -5.94
N ALA A 13 -9.74 10.41 -6.56
CA ALA A 13 -8.37 10.56 -7.04
C ALA A 13 -7.40 10.72 -5.86
N TYR A 14 -6.35 9.90 -5.84
CA TYR A 14 -5.26 10.12 -4.90
C TYR A 14 -4.53 11.43 -5.23
N ARG A 15 -4.49 12.34 -4.26
CA ARG A 15 -3.77 13.61 -4.39
C ARG A 15 -2.55 13.57 -3.47
N PRO A 16 -1.33 13.35 -4.00
CA PRO A 16 -0.12 13.38 -3.19
C PRO A 16 0.09 14.79 -2.61
N GLY A 17 0.72 14.85 -1.44
CA GLY A 17 1.12 16.12 -0.86
C GLY A 17 2.07 16.90 -1.76
N LYS A 18 1.95 18.23 -1.75
CA LYS A 18 2.80 19.11 -2.56
C LYS A 18 4.25 19.02 -2.09
N SER A 19 5.19 18.83 -3.02
CA SER A 19 6.63 18.84 -2.75
C SER A 19 7.26 20.21 -2.97
N SER A 20 6.55 21.15 -3.59
CA SER A 20 6.99 22.51 -3.80
C SER A 20 5.82 23.49 -3.68
N ILE A 21 6.09 24.68 -3.18
CA ILE A 21 5.14 25.79 -3.13
C ILE A 21 5.81 26.96 -3.85
N LYS A 22 5.09 27.57 -4.80
CA LYS A 22 5.59 28.68 -5.60
C LYS A 22 6.07 29.82 -4.68
N LYS A 23 7.28 30.35 -4.92
CA LYS A 23 7.94 31.42 -4.15
C LYS A 23 8.42 31.04 -2.73
N MET A 24 8.31 29.79 -2.28
CA MET A 24 8.85 29.38 -0.99
C MET A 24 10.13 28.55 -1.16
N ARG A 25 11.18 28.87 -0.39
CA ARG A 25 12.41 28.10 -0.26
C ARG A 25 12.40 27.33 1.07
N ASN A 26 13.10 26.22 1.17
CA ASN A 26 13.25 25.42 2.39
C ASN A 26 11.93 24.91 2.99
N ILE A 27 11.09 24.29 2.16
CA ILE A 27 9.82 23.72 2.59
C ILE A 27 10.08 22.41 3.35
N ILE A 28 9.53 22.29 4.55
CA ILE A 28 9.47 21.04 5.29
C ILE A 28 8.20 20.32 4.88
N LYS A 29 8.36 19.20 4.14
CA LYS A 29 7.24 18.38 3.67
C LYS A 29 6.84 17.38 4.74
N LEU A 30 5.65 17.55 5.33
CA LEU A 30 5.07 16.65 6.34
C LEU A 30 3.85 15.87 5.82
N SER A 31 3.56 15.95 4.53
CA SER A 31 2.34 15.40 3.92
C SER A 31 2.46 13.96 3.41
N ALA A 32 3.64 13.39 3.48
CA ALA A 32 3.90 11.98 3.16
C ALA A 32 4.90 11.45 4.19
N ASN A 33 4.82 10.18 4.54
CA ASN A 33 5.69 9.55 5.54
C ASN A 33 7.13 9.34 5.01
N GLU A 34 7.71 10.42 4.45
CA GLU A 34 9.08 10.45 3.96
C GLU A 34 10.07 10.60 5.12
N SER A 35 11.25 9.98 5.00
CA SER A 35 12.29 10.11 6.02
C SER A 35 12.87 11.52 6.03
N ALA A 36 12.71 12.26 7.12
CA ALA A 36 13.34 13.56 7.31
C ALA A 36 14.88 13.49 7.35
N LEU A 37 15.44 12.32 7.68
CA LEU A 37 16.88 12.06 7.71
C LEU A 37 17.44 11.68 6.32
N GLY A 38 16.57 11.51 5.33
CA GLY A 38 16.94 11.09 3.98
C GLY A 38 17.33 9.61 3.90
N VAL A 39 18.14 9.29 2.92
CA VAL A 39 18.57 7.92 2.61
C VAL A 39 19.76 7.51 3.46
N SER A 40 19.78 6.27 3.95
CA SER A 40 20.91 5.71 4.70
C SER A 40 22.23 5.88 3.92
N PRO A 41 23.33 6.31 4.58
CA PRO A 41 24.66 6.43 3.94
C PRO A 41 25.12 5.12 3.29
N LYS A 42 24.82 3.97 3.88
CA LYS A 42 25.13 2.65 3.31
C LYS A 42 24.42 2.42 1.98
N VAL A 43 23.14 2.80 1.90
CA VAL A 43 22.37 2.70 0.65
C VAL A 43 22.91 3.66 -0.41
N LYS A 44 23.20 4.92 -0.03
CA LYS A 44 23.84 5.88 -0.95
C LYS A 44 25.14 5.32 -1.53
N LYS A 45 26.01 4.73 -0.70
CA LYS A 45 27.29 4.13 -1.14
C LYS A 45 27.07 3.00 -2.13
N ILE A 46 26.06 2.14 -1.95
CA ILE A 46 25.75 1.05 -2.88
C ILE A 46 25.27 1.60 -4.22
N LEU A 47 24.37 2.59 -4.19
CA LEU A 47 23.80 3.20 -5.40
C LEU A 47 24.84 3.99 -6.21
N SER A 48 25.80 4.66 -5.54
CA SER A 48 26.86 5.44 -6.21
C SER A 48 27.98 4.60 -6.79
N ASN A 49 28.13 3.35 -6.36
CA ASN A 49 29.24 2.48 -6.81
C ASN A 49 29.07 1.89 -8.22
N ASN A 50 28.06 2.29 -8.99
CA ASN A 50 27.79 1.88 -10.39
C ASN A 50 27.97 0.37 -10.70
N LYS A 51 27.94 -0.50 -9.68
CA LYS A 51 28.10 -1.95 -9.83
C LYS A 51 26.78 -2.70 -10.03
N LEU A 52 25.69 -1.95 -10.20
CA LEU A 52 24.37 -2.54 -10.46
C LEU A 52 24.30 -2.91 -11.94
N ASP A 53 24.18 -4.20 -12.22
CA ASP A 53 23.90 -4.68 -13.58
C ASP A 53 22.40 -4.43 -13.89
N LEU A 54 22.13 -3.28 -14.47
CA LEU A 54 20.77 -2.86 -14.85
C LEU A 54 20.30 -3.48 -16.16
N SER A 55 21.18 -4.21 -16.86
CA SER A 55 20.86 -4.85 -18.14
C SER A 55 20.08 -6.15 -17.98
N ARG A 56 20.06 -6.72 -16.78
CA ARG A 56 19.42 -8.01 -16.49
C ARG A 56 18.13 -7.85 -15.73
N TYR A 57 17.20 -8.76 -15.99
CA TYR A 57 15.99 -8.86 -15.17
C TYR A 57 16.33 -9.13 -13.70
N PRO A 58 15.64 -8.50 -12.75
CA PRO A 58 15.81 -8.80 -11.34
C PRO A 58 15.34 -10.23 -11.02
N ASP A 59 15.81 -10.76 -9.89
CA ASP A 59 15.30 -12.03 -9.34
C ASP A 59 13.81 -11.89 -9.01
N ASN A 60 12.96 -12.56 -9.78
CA ASN A 60 11.50 -12.53 -9.63
C ASN A 60 10.99 -13.10 -8.29
N LYS A 61 11.84 -13.83 -7.57
CA LYS A 61 11.52 -14.38 -6.24
C LYS A 61 12.07 -13.53 -5.10
N SER A 62 12.80 -12.46 -5.39
CA SER A 62 13.43 -11.58 -4.39
C SER A 62 14.16 -12.37 -3.29
N LYS A 63 14.85 -13.44 -3.66
CA LYS A 63 15.40 -14.44 -2.72
C LYS A 63 16.31 -13.81 -1.67
N ARG A 64 17.23 -12.93 -2.09
CA ARG A 64 18.17 -12.27 -1.17
C ARG A 64 17.44 -11.39 -0.16
N LEU A 65 16.50 -10.56 -0.62
CA LEU A 65 15.71 -9.69 0.25
C LEU A 65 14.88 -10.50 1.25
N ARG A 66 14.19 -11.54 0.78
CA ARG A 66 13.39 -12.42 1.64
C ARG A 66 14.24 -13.14 2.70
N LEU A 67 15.46 -13.56 2.36
CA LEU A 67 16.40 -14.16 3.32
C LEU A 67 16.79 -13.17 4.42
N GLU A 68 17.12 -11.93 4.06
CA GLU A 68 17.50 -10.91 5.06
C GLU A 68 16.31 -10.49 5.94
N ILE A 69 15.11 -10.39 5.37
CA ILE A 69 13.88 -10.16 6.14
C ILE A 69 13.63 -11.32 7.11
N SER A 70 13.72 -12.56 6.63
CA SER A 70 13.53 -13.76 7.44
C SER A 70 14.48 -13.80 8.66
N LYS A 71 15.77 -13.52 8.43
CA LYS A 71 16.76 -13.43 9.50
C LYS A 71 16.46 -12.30 10.48
N LYS A 72 16.19 -11.10 9.97
CA LYS A 72 15.99 -9.90 10.79
C LYS A 72 14.76 -9.99 11.69
N PHE A 73 13.67 -10.56 11.18
CA PHE A 73 12.39 -10.62 11.88
C PHE A 73 12.06 -12.01 12.43
N ASN A 74 13.01 -12.95 12.34
CA ASN A 74 12.83 -14.33 12.79
C ASN A 74 11.52 -14.96 12.28
N CYS A 75 11.25 -14.83 10.97
CA CYS A 75 10.05 -15.35 10.35
C CYS A 75 10.38 -16.31 9.19
N ASN A 76 9.42 -17.18 8.84
CA ASN A 76 9.65 -18.18 7.81
C ASN A 76 9.81 -17.54 6.44
N PHE A 77 10.94 -17.79 5.79
CA PHE A 77 11.25 -17.34 4.44
C PHE A 77 10.14 -17.60 3.42
N ASN A 78 9.49 -18.76 3.49
CA ASN A 78 8.42 -19.13 2.56
C ASN A 78 7.09 -18.37 2.79
N ARG A 79 6.99 -17.60 3.86
CA ARG A 79 5.82 -16.77 4.19
C ARG A 79 6.04 -15.30 3.89
N ILE A 80 7.10 -14.94 3.16
CA ILE A 80 7.42 -13.57 2.79
C ILE A 80 7.12 -13.36 1.32
N ILE A 81 6.37 -12.32 1.02
CA ILE A 81 6.10 -11.82 -0.33
C ILE A 81 6.66 -10.41 -0.42
N CYS A 82 7.34 -10.12 -1.51
CA CYS A 82 7.86 -8.77 -1.81
C CYS A 82 7.06 -8.16 -2.96
N GLY A 83 6.87 -6.86 -2.90
CA GLY A 83 6.21 -6.07 -3.93
C GLY A 83 6.81 -4.67 -4.02
N SER A 84 6.38 -3.89 -4.99
CA SER A 84 6.79 -2.50 -5.21
C SER A 84 6.09 -1.56 -4.21
N GLY A 85 6.42 -1.73 -2.94
CA GLY A 85 5.80 -1.03 -1.82
C GLY A 85 4.50 -1.68 -1.34
N SER A 86 3.89 -1.06 -0.33
CA SER A 86 2.64 -1.53 0.27
C SER A 86 1.46 -1.50 -0.70
N ASP A 87 1.47 -0.60 -1.66
CA ASP A 87 0.40 -0.46 -2.66
C ASP A 87 0.19 -1.73 -3.46
N GLU A 88 1.26 -2.31 -3.99
CA GLU A 88 1.16 -3.56 -4.75
C GLU A 88 0.69 -4.72 -3.87
N ILE A 89 1.16 -4.79 -2.62
CA ILE A 89 0.72 -5.83 -1.68
C ILE A 89 -0.78 -5.67 -1.37
N ILE A 90 -1.27 -4.45 -1.12
CA ILE A 90 -2.69 -4.19 -0.88
C ILE A 90 -3.52 -4.60 -2.10
N GLN A 91 -3.05 -4.24 -3.30
CA GLN A 91 -3.69 -4.63 -4.55
C GLN A 91 -3.78 -6.14 -4.70
N MET A 92 -2.68 -6.87 -4.49
CA MET A 92 -2.64 -8.34 -4.55
C MET A 92 -3.61 -8.96 -3.55
N VAL A 93 -3.63 -8.49 -2.30
CA VAL A 93 -4.57 -8.98 -1.28
C VAL A 93 -6.02 -8.77 -1.72
N CYS A 94 -6.35 -7.56 -2.18
CA CYS A 94 -7.71 -7.27 -2.66
C CYS A 94 -8.10 -8.17 -3.85
N GLN A 95 -7.20 -8.38 -4.81
CA GLN A 95 -7.45 -9.23 -5.98
C GLN A 95 -7.62 -10.71 -5.64
N LEU A 96 -6.88 -11.21 -4.65
CA LEU A 96 -6.91 -12.61 -4.26
C LEU A 96 -8.12 -12.97 -3.37
N PHE A 97 -8.51 -12.08 -2.49
CA PHE A 97 -9.47 -12.39 -1.43
C PHE A 97 -10.85 -11.75 -1.60
N LEU A 98 -11.01 -10.80 -2.53
CA LEU A 98 -12.25 -10.08 -2.72
C LEU A 98 -12.91 -10.43 -4.05
N LYS A 99 -14.25 -10.48 -4.01
CA LYS A 99 -15.11 -10.56 -5.17
C LYS A 99 -16.28 -9.58 -5.04
N TYR A 100 -17.05 -9.44 -6.10
CA TYR A 100 -18.25 -8.60 -6.11
C TYR A 100 -19.21 -8.97 -4.97
N GLY A 101 -19.63 -7.97 -4.20
CA GLY A 101 -20.56 -8.11 -3.08
C GLY A 101 -19.92 -8.42 -1.72
N ASP A 102 -18.61 -8.70 -1.65
CA ASP A 102 -17.89 -8.80 -0.39
C ASP A 102 -17.78 -7.42 0.30
N GLU A 103 -17.51 -7.41 1.60
CA GLU A 103 -17.33 -6.19 2.39
C GLU A 103 -15.92 -6.10 2.96
N VAL A 104 -15.38 -4.88 2.92
CA VAL A 104 -14.08 -4.52 3.51
C VAL A 104 -14.29 -3.40 4.51
N ILE A 105 -13.84 -3.58 5.74
CA ILE A 105 -13.94 -2.57 6.77
C ILE A 105 -12.62 -1.79 6.81
N VAL A 106 -12.69 -0.47 6.69
CA VAL A 106 -11.52 0.42 6.77
C VAL A 106 -11.78 1.54 7.77
N PRO A 107 -10.78 1.97 8.54
CA PRO A 107 -10.89 3.16 9.37
C PRO A 107 -11.12 4.42 8.52
N GLU A 108 -11.87 5.38 9.04
CA GLU A 108 -12.35 6.55 8.30
C GLU A 108 -11.20 7.41 7.73
N TYR A 109 -10.11 7.57 8.50
CA TYR A 109 -8.94 8.34 8.09
C TYR A 109 -7.76 7.49 7.64
N SER A 110 -8.01 6.24 7.26
CA SER A 110 -6.96 5.33 6.79
C SER A 110 -6.48 5.67 5.38
N PHE A 111 -5.41 5.00 4.96
CA PHE A 111 -4.80 5.20 3.65
C PHE A 111 -5.79 4.94 2.51
N LEU A 112 -5.88 5.90 1.59
CA LEU A 112 -6.86 5.91 0.51
C LEU A 112 -6.83 4.65 -0.36
N MET A 113 -5.66 4.02 -0.53
CA MET A 113 -5.51 2.86 -1.41
C MET A 113 -6.27 1.63 -0.93
N TYR A 114 -6.51 1.47 0.38
CA TYR A 114 -7.37 0.39 0.89
C TYR A 114 -8.77 0.42 0.24
N ARG A 115 -9.39 1.59 0.18
CA ARG A 115 -10.73 1.74 -0.44
C ARG A 115 -10.70 1.68 -1.96
N ILE A 116 -9.65 2.20 -2.60
CA ILE A 116 -9.53 2.17 -4.06
C ILE A 116 -9.45 0.73 -4.54
N TYR A 117 -8.50 -0.06 -4.03
CA TYR A 117 -8.33 -1.45 -4.48
C TYR A 117 -9.51 -2.34 -4.09
N SER A 118 -10.13 -2.12 -2.93
CA SER A 118 -11.36 -2.83 -2.55
C SER A 118 -12.50 -2.57 -3.55
N LYS A 119 -12.72 -1.30 -3.93
CA LYS A 119 -13.75 -0.93 -4.93
C LYS A 119 -13.43 -1.50 -6.32
N ILE A 120 -12.16 -1.50 -6.74
CA ILE A 120 -11.74 -2.09 -8.02
C ILE A 120 -12.01 -3.60 -8.04
N ALA A 121 -11.81 -4.29 -6.91
CA ALA A 121 -12.15 -5.70 -6.76
C ALA A 121 -13.66 -5.98 -6.69
N GLY A 122 -14.50 -4.93 -6.65
CA GLY A 122 -15.97 -5.04 -6.60
C GLY A 122 -16.53 -5.17 -5.20
N ALA A 123 -15.72 -5.00 -4.16
CA ALA A 123 -16.17 -5.05 -2.78
C ALA A 123 -16.77 -3.72 -2.32
N LYS A 124 -17.68 -3.80 -1.35
CA LYS A 124 -18.26 -2.65 -0.66
C LYS A 124 -17.35 -2.23 0.49
N VAL A 125 -16.95 -0.96 0.50
CA VAL A 125 -16.17 -0.38 1.59
C VAL A 125 -17.10 0.09 2.71
N ILE A 126 -16.85 -0.39 3.92
CA ILE A 126 -17.56 -0.03 5.15
C ILE A 126 -16.58 0.76 6.02
N PHE A 127 -16.97 1.98 6.40
CA PHE A 127 -16.12 2.79 7.27
C PHE A 127 -16.39 2.50 8.75
N SER A 128 -15.32 2.29 9.51
CA SER A 128 -15.36 2.30 10.97
C SER A 128 -14.95 3.67 11.49
N LYS A 129 -15.71 4.18 12.47
CA LYS A 129 -15.39 5.47 13.11
C LYS A 129 -14.14 5.37 13.94
N GLU A 130 -13.34 6.42 13.91
CA GLU A 130 -12.20 6.59 14.78
C GLU A 130 -12.55 7.47 15.98
N LYS A 131 -11.91 7.20 17.12
CA LYS A 131 -12.06 8.02 18.34
C LYS A 131 -10.80 8.83 18.55
N LYS A 132 -10.90 10.16 18.43
CA LYS A 132 -9.73 11.08 18.56
C LYS A 132 -8.57 10.66 17.64
N PHE A 133 -8.84 10.38 16.37
CA PHE A 133 -7.88 9.90 15.36
C PHE A 133 -7.17 8.57 15.73
N LYS A 134 -7.78 7.75 16.57
CA LYS A 134 -7.28 6.43 16.91
C LYS A 134 -8.27 5.35 16.45
N ILE A 135 -7.73 4.29 15.87
CA ILE A 135 -8.50 3.11 15.48
C ILE A 135 -9.20 2.53 16.70
N SER A 136 -10.49 2.27 16.59
CA SER A 136 -11.32 1.68 17.64
C SER A 136 -11.76 0.28 17.24
N VAL A 137 -11.21 -0.74 17.91
CA VAL A 137 -11.56 -2.15 17.68
C VAL A 137 -13.07 -2.38 17.87
N SER A 138 -13.67 -1.76 18.89
CA SER A 138 -15.11 -1.87 19.14
C SER A 138 -15.97 -1.33 17.98
N GLU A 139 -15.55 -0.24 17.34
CA GLU A 139 -16.25 0.32 16.18
C GLU A 139 -16.08 -0.55 14.95
N ILE A 140 -14.93 -1.21 14.79
CA ILE A 140 -14.68 -2.18 13.72
C ILE A 140 -15.60 -3.40 13.91
N ILE A 141 -15.60 -4.01 15.10
CA ILE A 141 -16.39 -5.21 15.40
C ILE A 141 -17.89 -4.97 15.15
N LYS A 142 -18.44 -3.81 15.51
CA LYS A 142 -19.84 -3.45 15.23
C LYS A 142 -20.21 -3.47 13.75
N LYS A 143 -19.22 -3.36 12.85
CA LYS A 143 -19.42 -3.32 11.39
C LYS A 143 -19.23 -4.68 10.73
N VAL A 144 -18.70 -5.67 11.45
CA VAL A 144 -18.48 -7.02 10.92
C VAL A 144 -19.80 -7.68 10.56
N SER A 145 -19.88 -8.21 9.36
CA SER A 145 -21.02 -8.97 8.84
C SER A 145 -20.55 -10.31 8.27
N LYS A 146 -21.50 -11.16 7.85
CA LYS A 146 -21.18 -12.42 7.12
C LYS A 146 -20.49 -12.17 5.77
N LYS A 147 -20.56 -10.94 5.22
CA LYS A 147 -19.94 -10.53 3.96
C LYS A 147 -18.55 -9.93 4.17
N THR A 148 -18.14 -9.63 5.39
CA THR A 148 -16.81 -9.06 5.69
C THR A 148 -15.74 -10.07 5.39
N LYS A 149 -14.78 -9.69 4.53
CA LYS A 149 -13.63 -10.53 4.14
C LYS A 149 -12.30 -9.96 4.60
N ILE A 150 -12.18 -8.64 4.64
CA ILE A 150 -10.96 -7.94 5.05
C ILE A 150 -11.32 -6.83 6.04
N VAL A 151 -10.45 -6.66 7.01
CA VAL A 151 -10.48 -5.58 7.99
C VAL A 151 -9.13 -4.90 8.02
#